data_b69e0f6c6a9ba30508dfbdc5781e5aa7
#
_entry.id   b69e0f6c6a9ba30508dfbdc5781e5aa7
#
_cell.length_a   1.000
_cell.length_b   1.000
_cell.length_c   1.000
_cell.angle_alpha   90.00
_cell.angle_beta   90.00
_cell.angle_gamma   90.00
#
_symmetry.space_group_name_H-M   'P 1'
#
loop_
_entity.id
_entity.type
_entity.pdbx_description
1 polymer ?
#
loop_
_entity_poly.entity_id
_entity_poly.type
_entity_poly.pdbx_seq_one_letter_code
_entity_poly.pdbx_strand_id
1 'polypeptide(L)'
;AWRDGFVHYSENHIADLPKHYHFLKQMVDAGIDKISVMGTMHEIGFFEGSINENTPCHPMSLYGIGKDALRNCVAMMTNGKHTNWQWLRGYYIVGHSEFGCSIFSKITAAEKEGKTEFPFTMGQNQFDFIDYDEFCEQVAAAVGQDEINGIINICSGKPEKLADRVERFINENDYSIKLKYGAFPDRPYDSKAVWGDNKKITAILNEKKYRA
;
A
#
# COMPACT_ATOMS: atom_id res chain seq x y z
N ALA A 1 -3.60 9.33 -13.09
CA ALA A 1 -3.23 8.90 -11.75
C ALA A 1 -4.46 8.83 -10.85
N TRP A 2 -4.42 8.02 -9.79
CA TRP A 2 -5.49 7.95 -8.79
C TRP A 2 -5.39 9.16 -7.86
N ARG A 3 -6.42 9.99 -7.80
CA ARG A 3 -6.45 11.17 -6.92
C ARG A 3 -7.07 10.84 -5.56
N ASP A 4 -6.89 11.72 -4.58
CA ASP A 4 -7.45 11.62 -3.23
C ASP A 4 -7.08 10.34 -2.47
N GLY A 5 -5.97 9.68 -2.81
CA GLY A 5 -5.57 8.39 -2.24
C GLY A 5 -5.52 8.35 -0.70
N PHE A 6 -5.37 9.52 -0.04
CA PHE A 6 -5.37 9.63 1.42
C PHE A 6 -6.72 10.04 2.02
N VAL A 7 -7.69 10.40 1.20
CA VAL A 7 -9.06 10.75 1.63
C VAL A 7 -9.96 9.57 1.32
N HIS A 8 -9.90 8.54 2.14
CA HIS A 8 -10.48 7.22 1.86
C HIS A 8 -12.00 7.21 1.59
N TYR A 9 -12.71 8.25 2.02
CA TYR A 9 -14.17 8.38 1.81
C TYR A 9 -14.55 9.40 0.74
N SER A 10 -13.59 9.91 -0.06
CA SER A 10 -13.89 10.79 -1.19
C SER A 10 -14.71 10.05 -2.25
N GLU A 11 -15.80 10.66 -2.68
CA GLU A 11 -16.65 10.16 -3.76
C GLU A 11 -15.90 10.08 -5.11
N ASN A 12 -14.80 10.82 -5.26
CA ASN A 12 -13.96 10.79 -6.44
C ASN A 12 -13.40 9.39 -6.73
N HIS A 13 -13.24 8.52 -5.73
CA HIS A 13 -12.79 7.15 -5.94
C HIS A 13 -13.76 6.35 -6.81
N ILE A 14 -15.05 6.62 -6.67
CA ILE A 14 -16.10 5.97 -7.48
C ILE A 14 -16.33 6.75 -8.78
N ALA A 15 -16.37 8.09 -8.72
CA ALA A 15 -16.61 8.92 -9.90
C ALA A 15 -15.52 8.80 -10.98
N ASP A 16 -14.27 8.54 -10.57
CA ASP A 16 -13.13 8.37 -11.50
C ASP A 16 -12.92 6.91 -11.96
N LEU A 17 -13.57 5.93 -11.33
CA LEU A 17 -13.44 4.52 -11.69
C LEU A 17 -13.69 4.24 -13.19
N PRO A 18 -14.73 4.79 -13.85
CA PRO A 18 -14.93 4.61 -15.29
C PRO A 18 -13.76 5.12 -16.16
N LYS A 19 -13.11 6.21 -15.74
CA LYS A 19 -11.96 6.77 -16.48
C LYS A 19 -10.77 5.81 -16.44
N HIS A 20 -10.48 5.23 -15.27
CA HIS A 20 -9.43 4.23 -15.10
C HIS A 20 -9.74 2.95 -15.87
N TYR A 21 -11.00 2.49 -15.79
CA TYR A 21 -11.46 1.34 -16.56
C TYR A 21 -11.27 1.53 -18.04
N HIS A 22 -11.77 2.64 -18.62
CA HIS A 22 -11.67 2.92 -20.05
C HIS A 22 -10.22 3.03 -20.51
N PHE A 23 -9.36 3.70 -19.74
CA PHE A 23 -7.94 3.81 -20.05
C PHE A 23 -7.28 2.42 -20.16
N LEU A 24 -7.45 1.58 -19.13
CA LEU A 24 -6.86 0.24 -19.11
C LEU A 24 -7.46 -0.65 -20.20
N LYS A 25 -8.77 -0.54 -20.46
CA LYS A 25 -9.42 -1.28 -21.51
C LYS A 25 -8.86 -0.93 -22.90
N GLN A 26 -8.63 0.35 -23.18
CA GLN A 26 -8.01 0.77 -24.43
C GLN A 26 -6.60 0.18 -24.59
N MET A 27 -5.80 0.13 -23.51
CA MET A 27 -4.47 -0.49 -23.54
C MET A 27 -4.55 -1.99 -23.87
N VAL A 28 -5.47 -2.72 -23.23
CA VAL A 28 -5.67 -4.15 -23.48
C VAL A 28 -6.20 -4.40 -24.91
N ASP A 29 -7.15 -3.57 -25.39
CA ASP A 29 -7.69 -3.71 -26.74
C ASP A 29 -6.67 -3.34 -27.84
N ALA A 30 -5.71 -2.46 -27.52
CA ALA A 30 -4.59 -2.16 -28.39
C ALA A 30 -3.52 -3.27 -28.44
N GLY A 31 -3.69 -4.32 -27.66
CA GLY A 31 -2.82 -5.50 -27.68
C GLY A 31 -1.51 -5.34 -26.94
N ILE A 32 -1.47 -4.56 -25.86
CA ILE A 32 -0.27 -4.45 -25.01
C ILE A 32 0.03 -5.79 -24.31
N ASP A 33 1.28 -6.17 -24.22
CA ASP A 33 1.68 -7.47 -23.69
C ASP A 33 1.48 -7.56 -22.17
N LYS A 34 1.68 -6.46 -21.44
CA LYS A 34 1.57 -6.43 -19.98
C LYS A 34 1.04 -5.09 -19.45
N ILE A 35 0.22 -5.16 -18.43
CA ILE A 35 -0.21 -4.01 -17.63
C ILE A 35 0.10 -4.25 -16.15
N SER A 36 0.68 -3.26 -15.50
CA SER A 36 0.94 -3.28 -14.05
C SER A 36 0.19 -2.10 -13.40
N VAL A 37 -0.63 -2.41 -12.41
CA VAL A 37 -1.51 -1.42 -11.77
C VAL A 37 -1.25 -1.41 -10.26
N MET A 38 -1.07 -0.22 -9.70
CA MET A 38 -0.93 -0.06 -8.25
C MET A 38 -2.26 -0.31 -7.53
N GLY A 39 -2.27 -1.33 -6.68
CA GLY A 39 -3.31 -1.67 -5.74
C GLY A 39 -3.02 -1.17 -4.32
N THR A 40 -3.80 -1.63 -3.36
CA THR A 40 -3.68 -1.27 -1.94
C THR A 40 -4.18 -2.38 -1.03
N MET A 41 -3.61 -2.52 0.16
CA MET A 41 -4.14 -3.45 1.17
C MET A 41 -5.55 -3.06 1.66
N HIS A 42 -5.97 -1.81 1.46
CA HIS A 42 -7.34 -1.35 1.82
C HIS A 42 -8.46 -2.03 1.02
N GLU A 43 -8.13 -2.77 -0.05
CA GLU A 43 -9.07 -3.66 -0.76
C GLU A 43 -9.58 -4.79 0.13
N ILE A 44 -8.77 -5.23 1.09
CA ILE A 44 -9.08 -6.35 1.98
C ILE A 44 -10.09 -5.95 3.06
N GLY A 45 -10.01 -4.72 3.58
CA GLY A 45 -10.79 -4.29 4.73
C GLY A 45 -10.22 -4.82 6.05
N PHE A 46 -11.10 -5.14 7.02
CA PHE A 46 -10.65 -5.70 8.28
C PHE A 46 -10.13 -7.13 8.07
N PHE A 47 -8.91 -7.39 8.48
CA PHE A 47 -8.30 -8.71 8.43
C PHE A 47 -7.17 -8.82 9.47
N GLU A 48 -7.02 -9.97 10.08
CA GLU A 48 -5.91 -10.27 11.00
C GLU A 48 -5.04 -11.39 10.43
N GLY A 49 -3.75 -11.16 10.37
CA GLY A 49 -2.78 -12.11 9.85
C GLY A 49 -2.16 -11.74 8.51
N SER A 50 -1.65 -12.74 7.80
CA SER A 50 -0.96 -12.59 6.52
C SER A 50 -1.94 -12.54 5.35
N ILE A 51 -1.91 -11.46 4.60
CA ILE A 51 -2.71 -11.26 3.38
C ILE A 51 -1.98 -11.85 2.18
N ASN A 52 -2.63 -12.79 1.49
CA ASN A 52 -2.14 -13.34 0.23
C ASN A 52 -3.11 -13.02 -0.94
N GLU A 53 -2.82 -13.55 -2.10
CA GLU A 53 -3.63 -13.32 -3.31
C GLU A 53 -5.07 -13.87 -3.21
N ASN A 54 -5.29 -14.89 -2.38
CA ASN A 54 -6.58 -15.55 -2.18
C ASN A 54 -7.37 -14.99 -0.98
N THR A 55 -6.80 -14.04 -0.24
CA THR A 55 -7.51 -13.40 0.88
C THR A 55 -8.74 -12.66 0.37
N PRO A 56 -9.94 -12.94 0.89
CA PRO A 56 -11.17 -12.28 0.46
C PRO A 56 -11.10 -10.75 0.65
N CYS A 57 -11.66 -10.01 -0.31
CA CYS A 57 -11.74 -8.55 -0.27
C CYS A 57 -13.10 -8.13 0.29
N HIS A 58 -13.08 -7.35 1.37
CA HIS A 58 -14.26 -6.74 2.01
C HIS A 58 -13.96 -5.28 2.36
N PRO A 59 -13.72 -4.43 1.33
CA PRO A 59 -13.27 -3.06 1.54
C PRO A 59 -14.25 -2.23 2.37
N MET A 60 -13.72 -1.41 3.29
CA MET A 60 -14.49 -0.60 4.23
C MET A 60 -14.44 0.90 3.93
N SER A 61 -13.94 1.28 2.75
CA SER A 61 -13.85 2.67 2.31
C SER A 61 -14.11 2.79 0.82
N LEU A 62 -14.53 3.97 0.35
CA LEU A 62 -14.72 4.22 -1.09
C LEU A 62 -13.43 4.04 -1.88
N TYR A 63 -12.28 4.35 -1.27
CA TYR A 63 -10.97 4.08 -1.83
C TYR A 63 -10.74 2.57 -2.07
N GLY A 64 -10.94 1.76 -1.04
CA GLY A 64 -10.80 0.31 -1.13
C GLY A 64 -11.78 -0.31 -2.12
N ILE A 65 -13.06 0.12 -2.08
CA ILE A 65 -14.12 -0.32 -3.00
C ILE A 65 -13.73 -0.02 -4.46
N GLY A 66 -13.30 1.22 -4.74
CA GLY A 66 -12.90 1.63 -6.09
C GLY A 66 -11.70 0.85 -6.61
N LYS A 67 -10.70 0.62 -5.74
CA LYS A 67 -9.51 -0.18 -6.09
C LYS A 67 -9.85 -1.65 -6.34
N ASP A 68 -10.64 -2.28 -5.46
CA ASP A 68 -11.05 -3.67 -5.64
C ASP A 68 -11.91 -3.86 -6.90
N ALA A 69 -12.85 -2.93 -7.16
CA ALA A 69 -13.65 -2.94 -8.38
C ALA A 69 -12.76 -2.86 -9.63
N LEU A 70 -11.76 -1.94 -9.65
CA LEU A 70 -10.83 -1.83 -10.78
C LEU A 70 -9.99 -3.09 -10.96
N ARG A 71 -9.51 -3.70 -9.86
CA ARG A 71 -8.78 -4.98 -9.89
C ARG A 71 -9.59 -6.08 -10.56
N ASN A 72 -10.85 -6.23 -10.15
CA ASN A 72 -11.74 -7.21 -10.75
C ASN A 72 -11.98 -6.93 -12.24
N CYS A 73 -12.15 -5.65 -12.62
CA CYS A 73 -12.25 -5.25 -14.03
C CYS A 73 -10.99 -5.62 -14.82
N VAL A 74 -9.79 -5.41 -14.26
CA VAL A 74 -8.51 -5.78 -14.92
C VAL A 74 -8.45 -7.29 -15.15
N ALA A 75 -8.74 -8.08 -14.13
CA ALA A 75 -8.76 -9.54 -14.25
C ALA A 75 -9.75 -10.02 -15.34
N MET A 76 -10.94 -9.40 -15.39
CA MET A 76 -11.95 -9.76 -16.41
C MET A 76 -11.59 -9.32 -17.82
N MET A 77 -11.05 -8.10 -18.00
CA MET A 77 -10.73 -7.59 -19.34
C MET A 77 -9.51 -8.26 -19.98
N THR A 78 -8.64 -8.87 -19.17
CA THR A 78 -7.46 -9.62 -19.65
C THR A 78 -7.72 -11.12 -19.81
N ASN A 79 -8.85 -11.62 -19.27
CA ASN A 79 -9.17 -13.04 -19.36
C ASN A 79 -9.30 -13.52 -20.80
N GLY A 80 -8.55 -14.57 -21.17
CA GLY A 80 -8.51 -15.13 -22.53
C GLY A 80 -7.75 -14.28 -23.55
N LYS A 81 -7.08 -13.21 -23.12
CA LYS A 81 -6.19 -12.38 -23.94
C LYS A 81 -4.72 -12.71 -23.66
N HIS A 82 -3.82 -12.31 -24.56
CA HIS A 82 -2.39 -12.47 -24.35
C HIS A 82 -1.80 -11.45 -23.35
N THR A 83 -2.55 -10.40 -23.02
CA THR A 83 -2.12 -9.37 -22.07
C THR A 83 -1.97 -9.96 -20.68
N ASN A 84 -0.76 -10.00 -20.15
CA ASN A 84 -0.47 -10.30 -18.75
C ASN A 84 -0.85 -9.11 -17.87
N TRP A 85 -1.24 -9.37 -16.64
CA TRP A 85 -1.54 -8.30 -15.70
C TRP A 85 -0.91 -8.53 -14.34
N GLN A 86 -0.51 -7.43 -13.72
CA GLN A 86 0.00 -7.39 -12.36
C GLN A 86 -0.80 -6.37 -11.55
N TRP A 87 -1.22 -6.77 -10.36
CA TRP A 87 -1.83 -5.91 -9.37
C TRP A 87 -0.90 -5.78 -8.18
N LEU A 88 -0.18 -4.67 -8.12
CA LEU A 88 0.85 -4.40 -7.14
C LEU A 88 0.20 -3.85 -5.88
N ARG A 89 -0.13 -4.71 -4.93
CA ARG A 89 -0.82 -4.35 -3.69
C ARG A 89 0.16 -3.73 -2.70
N GLY A 90 0.14 -2.39 -2.59
CA GLY A 90 0.97 -1.64 -1.66
C GLY A 90 0.45 -1.68 -0.23
N TYR A 91 1.40 -1.64 0.72
CA TYR A 91 1.16 -1.60 2.16
C TYR A 91 1.51 -0.21 2.73
N TYR A 92 1.91 -0.13 4.00
CA TYR A 92 2.20 1.15 4.66
C TYR A 92 3.60 1.66 4.30
N ILE A 93 3.66 2.58 3.33
CA ILE A 93 4.91 3.16 2.85
C ILE A 93 5.39 4.24 3.81
N VAL A 94 6.65 4.14 4.22
CA VAL A 94 7.31 5.10 5.10
C VAL A 94 8.24 5.99 4.27
N GLY A 95 8.08 7.30 4.41
CA GLY A 95 8.91 8.29 3.69
C GLY A 95 8.95 9.63 4.41
N HIS A 96 9.92 10.45 4.06
CA HIS A 96 10.23 11.73 4.72
C HIS A 96 9.43 12.93 4.20
N SER A 97 8.35 12.72 3.44
CA SER A 97 7.58 13.84 2.89
C SER A 97 6.74 14.53 3.98
N GLU A 98 6.85 15.84 4.10
CA GLU A 98 5.91 16.65 4.87
C GLU A 98 4.55 16.79 4.18
N PHE A 99 4.49 16.45 2.89
CA PHE A 99 3.28 16.48 2.09
C PHE A 99 2.59 15.12 2.13
N GLY A 100 1.43 15.05 2.74
CA GLY A 100 0.65 13.81 2.83
C GLY A 100 -0.18 13.73 4.10
N CYS A 101 -0.91 12.61 4.24
CA CYS A 101 -1.79 12.38 5.38
C CYS A 101 -1.32 11.20 6.25
N SER A 102 -0.16 10.61 5.95
CA SER A 102 0.41 9.55 6.76
C SER A 102 0.81 10.09 8.14
N ILE A 103 0.91 9.21 9.13
CA ILE A 103 1.40 9.59 10.45
C ILE A 103 2.82 10.15 10.39
N PHE A 104 3.66 9.59 9.52
CA PHE A 104 5.04 10.04 9.30
C PHE A 104 5.10 11.46 8.74
N SER A 105 4.27 11.76 7.73
CA SER A 105 4.16 13.11 7.18
C SER A 105 3.68 14.13 8.22
N LYS A 106 2.71 13.74 9.07
CA LYS A 106 2.18 14.60 10.14
C LYS A 106 3.23 14.88 11.22
N ILE A 107 4.05 13.89 11.56
CA ILE A 107 5.16 14.05 12.52
C ILE A 107 6.22 14.98 11.94
N THR A 108 6.61 14.78 10.66
CA THR A 108 7.57 15.66 9.97
C THR A 108 7.07 17.11 9.94
N ALA A 109 5.80 17.34 9.64
CA ALA A 109 5.20 18.67 9.66
C ALA A 109 5.21 19.27 11.08
N ALA A 110 4.84 18.48 12.09
CA ALA A 110 4.82 18.93 13.48
C ALA A 110 6.23 19.30 14.00
N GLU A 111 7.25 18.52 13.64
CA GLU A 111 8.65 18.83 13.95
C GLU A 111 9.08 20.16 13.31
N LYS A 112 8.77 20.36 12.03
CA LYS A 112 9.06 21.63 11.32
C LYS A 112 8.33 22.84 11.91
N GLU A 113 7.14 22.62 12.48
CA GLU A 113 6.40 23.65 13.22
C GLU A 113 6.98 23.92 14.63
N GLY A 114 8.01 23.19 15.05
CA GLY A 114 8.65 23.32 16.36
C GLY A 114 7.83 22.74 17.51
N LYS A 115 6.91 21.81 17.24
CA LYS A 115 6.16 21.11 18.27
C LYS A 115 7.05 20.12 19.01
N THR A 116 6.94 20.09 20.33
CA THR A 116 7.73 19.20 21.20
C THR A 116 7.03 17.87 21.49
N GLU A 117 5.70 17.83 21.32
CA GLU A 117 4.90 16.63 21.53
C GLU A 117 3.95 16.37 20.34
N PHE A 118 3.76 15.08 20.05
CA PHE A 118 2.80 14.61 19.04
C PHE A 118 1.76 13.70 19.72
N PRO A 119 0.47 14.03 19.68
CA PRO A 119 -0.57 13.18 20.29
C PRO A 119 -0.67 11.86 19.56
N PHE A 120 -0.63 10.77 20.31
CA PHE A 120 -0.51 9.41 19.77
C PHE A 120 -1.41 8.42 20.54
N THR A 121 -1.80 7.32 19.89
CA THR A 121 -2.47 6.19 20.52
C THR A 121 -1.47 5.40 21.38
N MET A 122 -1.84 4.22 21.89
CA MET A 122 -0.85 3.32 22.51
C MET A 122 0.05 2.64 21.46
N GLY A 123 -0.30 2.71 20.16
CA GLY A 123 0.50 2.21 19.05
C GLY A 123 0.80 0.72 19.06
N GLN A 124 -0.07 -0.09 19.69
CA GLN A 124 0.16 -1.54 19.85
C GLN A 124 -0.20 -2.36 18.61
N ASN A 125 -1.00 -1.80 17.70
CA ASN A 125 -1.37 -2.46 16.46
C ASN A 125 -0.13 -2.65 15.58
N GLN A 126 -0.05 -3.81 14.92
CA GLN A 126 1.07 -4.18 14.08
C GLN A 126 0.67 -4.11 12.61
N PHE A 127 1.50 -3.43 11.82
CA PHE A 127 1.29 -3.25 10.40
C PHE A 127 2.56 -3.58 9.61
N ASP A 128 2.39 -3.89 8.34
CA ASP A 128 3.51 -4.10 7.41
C ASP A 128 3.99 -2.75 6.87
N PHE A 129 5.07 -2.26 7.44
CA PHE A 129 5.73 -1.04 6.97
C PHE A 129 6.83 -1.40 5.97
N ILE A 130 6.92 -0.61 4.91
CA ILE A 130 7.98 -0.71 3.91
C ILE A 130 8.57 0.68 3.66
N ASP A 131 9.89 0.79 3.68
CA ASP A 131 10.57 2.04 3.37
C ASP A 131 10.39 2.39 1.90
N TYR A 132 10.37 3.71 1.59
CA TYR A 132 10.06 4.20 0.25
C TYR A 132 11.02 3.66 -0.81
N ASP A 133 12.30 3.59 -0.52
CA ASP A 133 13.31 3.10 -1.46
C ASP A 133 13.13 1.59 -1.72
N GLU A 134 12.88 0.81 -0.68
CA GLU A 134 12.56 -0.62 -0.81
C GLU A 134 11.26 -0.83 -1.60
N PHE A 135 10.23 -0.02 -1.34
CA PHE A 135 8.99 -0.05 -2.11
C PHE A 135 9.24 0.21 -3.60
N CYS A 136 10.04 1.23 -3.94
CA CYS A 136 10.40 1.54 -5.32
C CYS A 136 11.19 0.41 -5.98
N GLU A 137 12.14 -0.20 -5.25
CA GLU A 137 12.90 -1.35 -5.74
C GLU A 137 12.00 -2.55 -6.04
N GLN A 138 11.09 -2.89 -5.11
CA GLN A 138 10.13 -3.98 -5.29
C GLN A 138 9.21 -3.73 -6.48
N VAL A 139 8.67 -2.52 -6.63
CA VAL A 139 7.83 -2.14 -7.79
C VAL A 139 8.62 -2.27 -9.10
N ALA A 140 9.82 -1.72 -9.15
CA ALA A 140 10.67 -1.81 -10.35
C ALA A 140 11.02 -3.26 -10.71
N ALA A 141 11.31 -4.10 -9.72
CA ALA A 141 11.59 -5.51 -9.93
C ALA A 141 10.33 -6.26 -10.45
N ALA A 142 9.16 -6.01 -9.85
CA ALA A 142 7.91 -6.65 -10.27
C ALA A 142 7.52 -6.26 -11.71
N VAL A 143 7.66 -5.00 -12.07
CA VAL A 143 7.34 -4.51 -13.43
C VAL A 143 8.37 -5.00 -14.45
N GLY A 144 9.64 -5.17 -14.05
CA GLY A 144 10.74 -5.55 -14.93
C GLY A 144 10.81 -7.05 -15.30
N GLN A 145 9.88 -7.89 -14.84
CA GLN A 145 9.84 -9.33 -15.14
C GLN A 145 8.45 -9.74 -15.67
N ASP A 146 8.36 -10.88 -16.39
CA ASP A 146 7.14 -11.35 -17.06
C ASP A 146 6.63 -12.70 -16.52
N GLU A 147 7.37 -13.36 -15.65
CA GLU A 147 7.10 -14.73 -15.18
C GLU A 147 5.99 -14.75 -14.11
N ILE A 148 6.04 -13.83 -13.13
CA ILE A 148 5.12 -13.79 -11.99
C ILE A 148 4.09 -12.68 -12.21
N ASN A 149 2.83 -13.09 -12.36
CA ASN A 149 1.71 -12.23 -12.69
C ASN A 149 0.58 -12.31 -11.65
N GLY A 150 -0.53 -11.58 -11.89
CA GLY A 150 -1.67 -11.48 -10.99
C GLY A 150 -1.40 -10.56 -9.81
N ILE A 151 -1.92 -10.89 -8.63
CA ILE A 151 -1.73 -10.08 -7.42
C ILE A 151 -0.35 -10.34 -6.83
N ILE A 152 0.42 -9.26 -6.63
CA ILE A 152 1.75 -9.26 -6.00
C ILE A 152 1.71 -8.26 -4.85
N ASN A 153 1.96 -8.72 -3.63
CA ASN A 153 2.10 -7.82 -2.50
C ASN A 153 3.46 -7.12 -2.53
N ILE A 154 3.44 -5.81 -2.49
CA ILE A 154 4.63 -4.95 -2.36
C ILE A 154 4.73 -4.58 -0.88
N CYS A 155 5.52 -5.35 -0.15
CA CYS A 155 5.50 -5.37 1.31
C CYS A 155 6.80 -5.93 1.90
N SER A 156 7.03 -5.66 3.19
CA SER A 156 8.15 -6.27 3.93
C SER A 156 7.86 -7.72 4.33
N GLY A 157 6.59 -8.07 4.51
CA GLY A 157 6.15 -9.36 5.05
C GLY A 157 6.38 -9.49 6.56
N LYS A 158 6.74 -8.41 7.25
CA LYS A 158 7.07 -8.39 8.68
C LYS A 158 6.19 -7.38 9.41
N PRO A 159 5.24 -7.84 10.23
CA PRO A 159 4.45 -6.92 11.04
C PRO A 159 5.31 -6.29 12.15
N GLU A 160 5.20 -4.98 12.30
CA GLU A 160 5.87 -4.19 13.33
C GLU A 160 4.85 -3.33 14.06
N LYS A 161 5.03 -3.10 15.38
CA LYS A 161 4.16 -2.21 16.12
C LYS A 161 4.26 -0.78 15.59
N LEU A 162 3.12 -0.11 15.49
CA LEU A 162 3.06 1.27 15.06
C LEU A 162 3.93 2.18 15.94
N ALA A 163 3.93 1.96 17.27
CA ALA A 163 4.78 2.72 18.19
C ALA A 163 6.26 2.56 17.87
N ASP A 164 6.73 1.31 17.75
CA ASP A 164 8.15 1.01 17.49
C ASP A 164 8.61 1.62 16.15
N ARG A 165 7.77 1.51 15.11
CA ARG A 165 8.11 2.09 13.80
C ARG A 165 8.14 3.61 13.81
N VAL A 166 7.22 4.24 14.53
CA VAL A 166 7.18 5.71 14.62
C VAL A 166 8.34 6.24 15.46
N GLU A 167 8.68 5.61 16.59
CA GLU A 167 9.85 6.01 17.39
C GLU A 167 11.14 5.83 16.60
N ARG A 168 11.27 4.73 15.85
CA ARG A 168 12.40 4.52 14.96
C ARG A 168 12.49 5.63 13.90
N PHE A 169 11.37 6.01 13.27
CA PHE A 169 11.33 7.09 12.29
C PHE A 169 11.76 8.45 12.89
N ILE A 170 11.32 8.76 14.11
CA ILE A 170 11.73 9.99 14.84
C ILE A 170 13.24 9.98 15.04
N ASN A 171 13.79 8.85 15.51
CA ASN A 171 15.24 8.72 15.77
C ASN A 171 16.07 8.76 14.47
N GLU A 172 15.64 8.07 13.41
CA GLU A 172 16.32 8.02 12.11
C GLU A 172 16.41 9.41 11.43
N ASN A 173 15.50 10.32 11.78
CA ASN A 173 15.45 11.67 11.24
C ASN A 173 16.01 12.75 12.19
N ASP A 174 16.57 12.35 13.33
CA ASP A 174 17.08 13.26 14.36
C ASP A 174 16.01 14.28 14.84
N TYR A 175 14.73 13.86 14.87
CA TYR A 175 13.64 14.71 15.34
C TYR A 175 13.63 14.80 16.88
N SER A 176 13.26 15.99 17.38
CA SER A 176 13.17 16.26 18.83
C SER A 176 11.80 15.98 19.43
N ILE A 177 10.77 15.86 18.59
CA ILE A 177 9.38 15.64 18.98
C ILE A 177 9.20 14.30 19.71
N LYS A 178 8.39 14.30 20.76
CA LYS A 178 8.10 13.09 21.55
C LYS A 178 6.64 12.67 21.38
N LEU A 179 6.41 11.36 21.39
CA LEU A 179 5.05 10.82 21.34
C LEU A 179 4.36 10.99 22.70
N LYS A 180 3.16 11.59 22.68
CA LYS A 180 2.26 11.65 23.81
C LYS A 180 1.29 10.49 23.75
N TYR A 181 1.68 9.37 24.31
CA TYR A 181 0.91 8.13 24.30
C TYR A 181 -0.45 8.26 25.01
N GLY A 182 -1.44 7.51 24.53
CA GLY A 182 -2.78 7.48 25.11
C GLY A 182 -3.62 8.75 24.89
N ALA A 183 -3.16 9.68 24.05
CA ALA A 183 -3.91 10.88 23.69
C ALA A 183 -5.18 10.56 22.90
N PHE A 184 -5.20 9.41 22.21
CA PHE A 184 -6.36 8.89 21.48
C PHE A 184 -6.59 7.43 21.88
N PRO A 185 -7.85 6.98 21.98
CA PRO A 185 -8.15 5.57 22.13
C PRO A 185 -7.77 4.79 20.88
N ASP A 186 -7.41 3.52 21.05
CA ASP A 186 -7.26 2.59 19.93
C ASP A 186 -8.63 2.41 19.24
N ARG A 187 -8.59 2.28 17.93
CA ARG A 187 -9.81 2.12 17.14
C ARG A 187 -10.23 0.65 17.16
N PRO A 188 -11.44 0.31 17.60
CA PRO A 188 -11.87 -1.08 17.74
C PRO A 188 -12.00 -1.84 16.40
N TYR A 189 -12.03 -1.08 15.28
CA TYR A 189 -12.12 -1.63 13.92
C TYR A 189 -10.75 -1.77 13.21
N ASP A 190 -9.66 -1.33 13.85
CA ASP A 190 -8.32 -1.54 13.32
C ASP A 190 -7.84 -2.96 13.67
N SER A 191 -7.25 -3.65 12.71
CA SER A 191 -6.65 -4.96 12.91
C SER A 191 -5.53 -4.89 13.97
N LYS A 192 -5.45 -5.89 14.84
CA LYS A 192 -4.36 -5.97 15.82
C LYS A 192 -3.01 -6.24 15.16
N ALA A 193 -3.02 -7.09 14.13
CA ALA A 193 -1.83 -7.37 13.34
C ALA A 193 -2.23 -7.75 11.91
N VAL A 194 -1.68 -7.05 10.90
CA VAL A 194 -1.93 -7.33 9.48
C VAL A 194 -0.67 -7.06 8.65
N TRP A 195 -0.32 -8.01 7.79
CA TRP A 195 0.86 -7.91 6.92
C TRP A 195 0.66 -8.64 5.61
N GLY A 196 1.54 -8.40 4.62
CA GLY A 196 1.51 -9.08 3.33
C GLY A 196 2.28 -10.40 3.32
N ASP A 197 1.79 -11.41 2.61
CA ASP A 197 2.61 -12.55 2.18
C ASP A 197 3.57 -12.05 1.09
N ASN A 198 4.87 -12.06 1.36
CA ASN A 198 5.90 -11.53 0.48
C ASN A 198 6.55 -12.59 -0.43
N LYS A 199 6.01 -13.80 -0.52
CA LYS A 199 6.63 -14.90 -1.28
C LYS A 199 6.89 -14.55 -2.74
N LYS A 200 5.89 -13.98 -3.43
CA LYS A 200 6.02 -13.61 -4.84
C LYS A 200 7.09 -12.54 -5.06
N ILE A 201 7.05 -11.47 -4.26
CA ILE A 201 8.04 -10.39 -4.41
C ILE A 201 9.45 -10.86 -4.03
N THR A 202 9.59 -11.72 -3.02
CA THR A 202 10.87 -12.33 -2.65
C THR A 202 11.42 -13.20 -3.78
N ALA A 203 10.58 -14.00 -4.44
CA ALA A 203 10.98 -14.80 -5.60
C ALA A 203 11.49 -13.90 -6.73
N ILE A 204 10.75 -12.84 -7.08
CA ILE A 204 11.14 -11.86 -8.11
C ILE A 204 12.51 -11.21 -7.80
N LEU A 205 12.70 -10.76 -6.57
CA LEU A 205 13.95 -10.12 -6.14
C LEU A 205 15.15 -11.07 -6.17
N ASN A 206 14.94 -12.34 -5.82
CA ASN A 206 16.00 -13.36 -5.89
C ASN A 206 16.40 -13.65 -7.33
N GLU A 207 15.44 -13.81 -8.26
CA GLU A 207 15.76 -14.01 -9.68
C GLU A 207 16.53 -12.84 -10.28
N LYS A 208 16.18 -11.60 -9.90
CA LYS A 208 16.90 -10.40 -10.35
C LYS A 208 18.39 -10.45 -9.92
N LYS A 209 18.69 -10.92 -8.71
CA LYS A 209 20.07 -11.05 -8.20
C LYS A 209 20.91 -12.06 -8.98
N TYR A 210 20.29 -13.09 -9.56
CA TYR A 210 21.00 -14.09 -10.36
C TYR A 210 21.19 -13.67 -11.83
N ARG A 211 20.46 -12.64 -12.31
CA ARG A 211 20.56 -12.12 -13.69
C ARG A 211 21.47 -10.88 -13.81
N ALA A 212 21.87 -10.25 -12.70
CA ALA A 212 22.76 -9.11 -12.63
C ALA A 212 24.21 -9.54 -12.40
#